data_2874bcc199e416c363632849e494b82d
#
_entry.id   2874bcc199e416c363632849e494b82d
#
_cell.length_a   1.000
_cell.length_b   1.000
_cell.length_c   1.000
_cell.angle_alpha   90.00
_cell.angle_beta   90.00
_cell.angle_gamma   90.00
#
_symmetry.space_group_name_H-M   'P 1'
#
loop_
_entity.id
_entity.type
_entity.pdbx_description
1 polymer ?
#
loop_
_entity_poly.entity_id
_entity_poly.type
_entity_poly.pdbx_seq_one_letter_code
_entity_poly.pdbx_strand_id
1 'polypeptide(L)'
;MIRILHAADLHLDSPFAALRPEQARTRREEQRQVLQRLVQACNSMDCRLLLLSGDLFDSDRVFRQTAELLCNVLGQCRARVFIAPGNHDYYGPFSPYASLCWPENVHIFRSRTPEAVRLEDTGLTVYGAAFTAPHDAPLLEGFHAGPGLSVMTVHGELTATSGLYGPIPPQQAEESGLSYLALGHIHRGFVKTLGGVTVGNPGCAMGRGFDETGEKGALCVELDEGGCRVKPVPLGARQYSVYTVNVTGKDPLAAALAALPEKAKEEICRVVFTGTAAAPPDARLIAALEEKVRDLEIVDQTLPELELWAGLEEDSLKGVFLRRMKAVYDEAAPEDRPTAAAAARLTLSLMEGREVAEE
;
A
#
# COMPACT_ATOMS: atom_id res chain seq x y z
N MET A 1 26.67 14.60 8.61
CA MET A 1 25.56 13.89 7.94
C MET A 1 25.09 12.75 8.81
N ILE A 2 23.81 12.72 9.15
CA ILE A 2 23.15 11.70 9.97
C ILE A 2 22.30 10.88 9.03
N ARG A 3 22.45 9.54 9.06
CA ARG A 3 21.64 8.64 8.25
C ARG A 3 20.57 7.98 9.11
N ILE A 4 19.33 8.01 8.63
CA ILE A 4 18.13 7.55 9.32
C ILE A 4 17.42 6.57 8.37
N LEU A 5 16.98 5.44 8.88
CA LEU A 5 16.03 4.59 8.17
C LEU A 5 14.63 4.82 8.75
N HIS A 6 13.66 5.06 7.88
CA HIS A 6 12.27 5.32 8.25
C HIS A 6 11.36 4.28 7.62
N ALA A 7 10.60 3.57 8.45
CA ALA A 7 9.58 2.61 8.05
C ALA A 7 8.29 2.83 8.83
N ALA A 8 7.18 2.34 8.29
CA ALA A 8 5.86 2.39 8.90
C ALA A 8 5.01 1.20 8.40
N ASP A 9 3.85 1.03 8.97
CA ASP A 9 2.78 0.17 8.45
C ASP A 9 3.29 -1.25 8.12
N LEU A 10 3.96 -1.87 9.11
CA LEU A 10 4.42 -3.27 9.02
C LEU A 10 3.26 -4.25 9.12
N HIS A 11 2.23 -3.90 9.89
CA HIS A 11 1.03 -4.68 10.14
C HIS A 11 1.31 -6.16 10.41
N LEU A 12 2.26 -6.43 11.31
CA LEU A 12 2.57 -7.79 11.72
C LEU A 12 1.32 -8.52 12.22
N ASP A 13 1.21 -9.80 11.89
CA ASP A 13 0.06 -10.65 12.16
C ASP A 13 -1.22 -10.28 11.39
N SER A 14 -1.12 -9.56 10.26
CA SER A 14 -2.26 -9.38 9.35
C SER A 14 -2.95 -10.71 9.05
N PRO A 15 -4.29 -10.78 9.13
CA PRO A 15 -5.01 -12.04 8.96
C PRO A 15 -4.95 -12.59 7.53
N PHE A 16 -4.78 -11.72 6.50
CA PHE A 16 -4.86 -12.09 5.09
C PHE A 16 -6.12 -12.89 4.78
N ALA A 17 -7.29 -12.40 5.24
CA ALA A 17 -8.56 -13.13 5.25
C ALA A 17 -9.04 -13.54 3.84
N ALA A 18 -8.64 -12.83 2.79
CA ALA A 18 -8.98 -13.16 1.41
C ALA A 18 -8.15 -14.33 0.84
N LEU A 19 -7.10 -14.76 1.54
CA LEU A 19 -6.21 -15.83 1.08
C LEU A 19 -6.55 -17.17 1.71
N ARG A 20 -6.20 -18.26 1.02
CA ARG A 20 -6.27 -19.62 1.61
C ARG A 20 -5.34 -19.70 2.84
N PRO A 21 -5.63 -20.53 3.85
CA PRO A 21 -4.86 -20.57 5.10
C PRO A 21 -3.36 -20.75 4.93
N GLU A 22 -2.91 -21.56 3.98
CA GLU A 22 -1.49 -21.79 3.68
C GLU A 22 -0.84 -20.55 3.06
N GLN A 23 -1.51 -19.88 2.14
CA GLN A 23 -1.04 -18.64 1.54
C GLN A 23 -0.96 -17.53 2.60
N ALA A 24 -1.98 -17.39 3.44
CA ALA A 24 -1.99 -16.44 4.55
C ALA A 24 -0.83 -16.70 5.53
N ARG A 25 -0.53 -17.97 5.83
CA ARG A 25 0.64 -18.34 6.65
C ARG A 25 1.95 -17.92 5.98
N THR A 26 2.10 -18.18 4.70
CA THR A 26 3.28 -17.76 3.92
C THR A 26 3.45 -16.24 3.95
N ARG A 27 2.36 -15.48 3.76
CA ARG A 27 2.41 -14.01 3.80
C ARG A 27 2.83 -13.47 5.16
N ARG A 28 2.34 -14.05 6.27
CA ARG A 28 2.79 -13.67 7.62
C ARG A 28 4.27 -13.99 7.86
N GLU A 29 4.77 -15.08 7.30
CA GLU A 29 6.20 -15.38 7.38
C GLU A 29 7.03 -14.36 6.58
N GLU A 30 6.55 -13.94 5.43
CA GLU A 30 7.19 -12.87 4.63
C GLU A 30 7.21 -11.53 5.38
N GLN A 31 6.16 -11.17 6.13
CA GLN A 31 6.17 -9.98 7.01
C GLN A 31 7.30 -10.05 8.04
N ARG A 32 7.50 -11.21 8.68
CA ARG A 32 8.60 -11.43 9.63
C ARG A 32 9.97 -11.28 8.98
N GLN A 33 10.12 -11.79 7.75
CA GLN A 33 11.35 -11.63 6.97
C GLN A 33 11.59 -10.17 6.56
N VAL A 34 10.54 -9.41 6.24
CA VAL A 34 10.63 -7.97 5.95
C VAL A 34 11.14 -7.21 7.18
N LEU A 35 10.62 -7.50 8.37
CA LEU A 35 11.12 -6.93 9.61
C LEU A 35 12.63 -7.21 9.84
N GLN A 36 13.07 -8.45 9.60
CA GLN A 36 14.50 -8.81 9.71
C GLN A 36 15.34 -8.05 8.69
N ARG A 37 14.90 -7.97 7.43
CA ARG A 37 15.59 -7.22 6.37
C ARG A 37 15.63 -5.72 6.65
N LEU A 38 14.60 -5.16 7.29
CA LEU A 38 14.59 -3.75 7.72
C LEU A 38 15.76 -3.47 8.68
N VAL A 39 15.93 -4.30 9.71
CA VAL A 39 17.04 -4.15 10.68
C VAL A 39 18.40 -4.43 10.02
N GLN A 40 18.49 -5.41 9.15
CA GLN A 40 19.70 -5.68 8.36
C GLN A 40 20.08 -4.50 7.47
N ALA A 41 19.10 -3.90 6.77
CA ALA A 41 19.32 -2.70 5.96
C ALA A 41 19.79 -1.52 6.82
N CYS A 42 19.14 -1.28 7.96
CA CYS A 42 19.55 -0.24 8.92
C CYS A 42 21.01 -0.41 9.35
N ASN A 43 21.39 -1.63 9.70
CA ASN A 43 22.74 -1.97 10.12
C ASN A 43 23.77 -1.86 8.97
N SER A 44 23.45 -2.36 7.78
CA SER A 44 24.36 -2.37 6.63
C SER A 44 24.61 -0.96 6.07
N MET A 45 23.61 -0.10 6.16
CA MET A 45 23.72 1.31 5.74
C MET A 45 24.35 2.19 6.82
N ASP A 46 24.72 1.64 7.96
CA ASP A 46 25.27 2.37 9.12
C ASP A 46 24.36 3.54 9.55
N CYS A 47 23.04 3.26 9.65
CA CYS A 47 22.09 4.26 10.12
C CYS A 47 22.29 4.54 11.62
N ARG A 48 22.16 5.81 12.00
CA ARG A 48 22.19 6.23 13.42
C ARG A 48 20.84 6.05 14.10
N LEU A 49 19.76 6.15 13.32
CA LEU A 49 18.39 6.00 13.80
C LEU A 49 17.58 5.08 12.90
N LEU A 50 16.63 4.39 13.53
CA LEU A 50 15.50 3.72 12.89
C LEU A 50 14.23 4.38 13.43
N LEU A 51 13.46 5.05 12.57
CA LEU A 51 12.16 5.63 12.90
C LEU A 51 11.06 4.68 12.43
N LEU A 52 10.15 4.35 13.34
CA LEU A 52 9.01 3.47 13.10
C LEU A 52 7.72 4.26 13.38
N SER A 53 7.08 4.71 12.30
CA SER A 53 5.94 5.64 12.37
C SER A 53 4.60 4.91 12.43
N GLY A 54 4.45 3.97 13.37
CA GLY A 54 3.19 3.33 13.75
C GLY A 54 2.74 2.16 12.89
N ASP A 55 1.66 1.55 13.32
CA ASP A 55 1.03 0.37 12.75
C ASP A 55 2.03 -0.77 12.49
N LEU A 56 2.86 -1.06 13.53
CA LEU A 56 3.77 -2.20 13.49
C LEU A 56 3.03 -3.52 13.63
N PHE A 57 1.86 -3.49 14.29
CA PHE A 57 0.94 -4.60 14.43
C PHE A 57 -0.41 -4.26 13.77
N ASP A 58 -1.10 -5.28 13.28
CA ASP A 58 -2.38 -5.12 12.57
C ASP A 58 -3.58 -4.86 13.50
N SER A 59 -3.39 -5.01 14.82
CA SER A 59 -4.41 -4.75 15.85
C SER A 59 -3.78 -4.51 17.21
N ASP A 60 -4.59 -4.02 18.16
CA ASP A 60 -4.26 -3.88 19.59
C ASP A 60 -4.09 -5.23 20.30
N ARG A 61 -4.60 -6.32 19.70
CA ARG A 61 -4.50 -7.70 20.21
C ARG A 61 -3.44 -8.48 19.45
N VAL A 62 -2.22 -8.44 19.95
CA VAL A 62 -1.05 -9.01 19.32
C VAL A 62 -0.74 -10.39 19.89
N PHE A 63 -0.36 -11.34 19.06
CA PHE A 63 0.21 -12.60 19.53
C PHE A 63 1.54 -12.32 20.25
N ARG A 64 1.66 -12.84 21.47
CA ARG A 64 2.86 -12.65 22.28
C ARG A 64 4.14 -13.02 21.56
N GLN A 65 4.13 -14.11 20.79
CA GLN A 65 5.28 -14.55 20.00
C GLN A 65 5.72 -13.51 18.96
N THR A 66 4.78 -12.81 18.33
CA THR A 66 5.10 -11.78 17.33
C THR A 66 5.64 -10.52 18.00
N ALA A 67 5.09 -10.15 19.14
CA ALA A 67 5.60 -9.03 19.91
C ALA A 67 7.03 -9.29 20.45
N GLU A 68 7.29 -10.50 20.98
CA GLU A 68 8.63 -10.94 21.38
C GLU A 68 9.60 -11.00 20.19
N LEU A 69 9.13 -11.44 19.02
CA LEU A 69 9.93 -11.43 17.80
C LEU A 69 10.35 -9.99 17.43
N LEU A 70 9.40 -9.04 17.45
CA LEU A 70 9.70 -7.63 17.15
C LEU A 70 10.75 -7.10 18.14
N CYS A 71 10.59 -7.31 19.44
CA CYS A 71 11.57 -6.93 20.47
C CYS A 71 12.96 -7.52 20.17
N ASN A 72 13.04 -8.82 19.90
CA ASN A 72 14.29 -9.51 19.64
C ASN A 72 14.99 -9.00 18.38
N VAL A 73 14.24 -8.75 17.30
CA VAL A 73 14.81 -8.25 16.05
C VAL A 73 15.27 -6.81 16.20
N LEU A 74 14.49 -5.94 16.86
CA LEU A 74 14.90 -4.56 17.13
C LEU A 74 16.11 -4.48 18.07
N GLY A 75 16.26 -5.42 19.00
CA GLY A 75 17.47 -5.54 19.85
C GLY A 75 18.76 -5.82 19.07
N GLN A 76 18.66 -6.34 17.85
CA GLN A 76 19.81 -6.54 16.95
C GLN A 76 20.15 -5.29 16.13
N CYS A 77 19.32 -4.26 16.18
CA CYS A 77 19.57 -2.99 15.51
C CYS A 77 20.67 -2.20 16.24
N ARG A 78 21.73 -1.82 15.51
CA ARG A 78 22.81 -1.00 16.08
C ARG A 78 22.41 0.47 16.23
N ALA A 79 21.39 0.90 15.49
CA ALA A 79 20.83 2.23 15.59
C ALA A 79 19.94 2.39 16.83
N ARG A 80 19.73 3.62 17.29
CA ARG A 80 18.64 3.92 18.20
C ARG A 80 17.32 3.83 17.46
N VAL A 81 16.36 3.13 18.04
CA VAL A 81 15.04 2.90 17.45
C VAL A 81 14.01 3.78 18.16
N PHE A 82 13.20 4.49 17.41
CA PHE A 82 12.11 5.32 17.93
C PHE A 82 10.80 4.84 17.34
N ILE A 83 9.85 4.50 18.21
CA ILE A 83 8.53 3.99 17.83
C ILE A 83 7.47 5.00 18.24
N ALA A 84 6.66 5.44 17.28
CA ALA A 84 5.44 6.19 17.52
C ALA A 84 4.25 5.26 17.23
N PRO A 85 3.55 4.70 18.22
CA PRO A 85 2.37 3.83 18.04
C PRO A 85 1.31 4.46 17.13
N GLY A 86 0.71 3.65 16.24
CA GLY A 86 -0.32 4.06 15.31
C GLY A 86 -1.75 3.80 15.80
N ASN A 87 -2.70 3.87 14.91
CA ASN A 87 -4.11 3.70 15.27
C ASN A 87 -4.54 2.23 15.41
N HIS A 88 -3.85 1.30 14.73
CA HIS A 88 -4.09 -0.13 14.92
C HIS A 88 -3.46 -0.66 16.21
N ASP A 89 -2.31 -0.15 16.57
CA ASP A 89 -1.49 -0.62 17.68
C ASP A 89 -1.25 0.45 18.76
N TYR A 90 -2.23 1.32 19.00
CA TYR A 90 -2.13 2.47 19.89
C TYR A 90 -1.57 2.13 21.30
N TYR A 91 -0.89 3.11 21.90
CA TYR A 91 -0.35 2.95 23.24
C TYR A 91 -1.48 2.89 24.29
N GLY A 92 -1.52 1.82 25.05
CA GLY A 92 -2.48 1.61 26.12
C GLY A 92 -1.94 0.65 27.18
N PRO A 93 -2.62 0.52 28.35
CA PRO A 93 -2.13 -0.32 29.45
C PRO A 93 -1.90 -1.79 29.09
N PHE A 94 -2.62 -2.28 28.08
CA PHE A 94 -2.56 -3.68 27.63
C PHE A 94 -1.83 -3.83 26.29
N SER A 95 -1.36 -2.74 25.70
CA SER A 95 -0.62 -2.81 24.45
C SER A 95 0.72 -3.52 24.64
N PRO A 96 1.28 -4.14 23.59
CA PRO A 96 2.62 -4.75 23.65
C PRO A 96 3.69 -3.72 24.04
N TYR A 97 3.47 -2.47 23.71
CA TYR A 97 4.37 -1.37 24.07
C TYR A 97 4.49 -1.10 25.57
N ALA A 98 3.44 -1.38 26.32
CA ALA A 98 3.42 -1.23 27.80
C ALA A 98 3.79 -2.52 28.55
N SER A 99 3.49 -3.68 27.96
CA SER A 99 3.55 -4.97 28.65
C SER A 99 4.87 -5.73 28.46
N LEU A 100 5.68 -5.39 27.47
CA LEU A 100 6.95 -6.05 27.16
C LEU A 100 8.16 -5.27 27.69
N CYS A 101 9.23 -6.00 27.98
CA CYS A 101 10.55 -5.40 28.22
C CYS A 101 11.22 -5.13 26.88
N TRP A 102 11.28 -3.87 26.48
CA TRP A 102 11.93 -3.46 25.25
C TRP A 102 13.45 -3.34 25.42
N PRO A 103 14.24 -3.60 24.37
CA PRO A 103 15.68 -3.39 24.38
C PRO A 103 16.08 -1.94 24.67
N GLU A 104 17.24 -1.72 25.30
CA GLU A 104 17.73 -0.38 25.68
C GLU A 104 17.89 0.60 24.51
N ASN A 105 18.11 0.10 23.31
CA ASN A 105 18.20 0.91 22.09
C ASN A 105 16.83 1.35 21.55
N VAL A 106 15.71 0.90 22.15
CA VAL A 106 14.35 1.19 21.69
C VAL A 106 13.68 2.20 22.60
N HIS A 107 13.28 3.34 22.05
CA HIS A 107 12.45 4.34 22.69
C HIS A 107 11.04 4.31 22.11
N ILE A 108 10.03 4.27 22.96
CA ILE A 108 8.61 4.27 22.56
C ILE A 108 7.97 5.55 23.08
N PHE A 109 7.40 6.35 22.19
CA PHE A 109 6.57 7.48 22.56
C PHE A 109 5.25 6.97 23.16
N ARG A 110 4.77 7.63 24.22
CA ARG A 110 3.65 7.11 25.02
C ARG A 110 2.52 8.11 25.18
N SER A 111 2.72 9.32 24.71
CA SER A 111 1.81 10.44 24.87
C SER A 111 1.35 10.97 23.53
N ARG A 112 0.12 11.49 23.49
CA ARG A 112 -0.39 12.29 22.36
C ARG A 112 0.34 13.61 22.22
N THR A 113 0.86 14.15 23.33
CA THR A 113 1.68 15.36 23.29
C THR A 113 3.07 15.01 22.81
N PRO A 114 3.62 15.72 21.83
CA PRO A 114 4.97 15.48 21.36
C PRO A 114 6.02 15.54 22.49
N GLU A 115 6.80 14.48 22.56
CA GLU A 115 7.94 14.36 23.49
C GLU A 115 9.23 14.58 22.72
N ALA A 116 10.27 15.09 23.39
CA ALA A 116 11.58 15.35 22.80
C ALA A 116 12.66 14.47 23.41
N VAL A 117 13.46 13.81 22.59
CA VAL A 117 14.65 13.07 23.00
C VAL A 117 15.86 13.66 22.28
N ARG A 118 16.73 14.31 23.06
CA ARG A 118 17.97 14.86 22.51
C ARG A 118 19.06 13.80 22.45
N LEU A 119 19.74 13.74 21.33
CA LEU A 119 20.88 12.86 21.09
C LEU A 119 22.17 13.68 21.20
N GLU A 120 22.85 13.59 22.32
CA GLU A 120 24.04 14.42 22.62
C GLU A 120 25.19 14.17 21.64
N ASP A 121 25.33 12.93 21.16
CA ASP A 121 26.41 12.54 20.25
C ASP A 121 26.27 13.11 18.83
N THR A 122 25.06 13.47 18.43
CA THR A 122 24.76 14.02 17.09
C THR A 122 24.23 15.46 17.14
N GLY A 123 23.80 15.94 18.30
CA GLY A 123 23.09 17.21 18.46
C GLY A 123 21.67 17.21 17.87
N LEU A 124 21.19 16.04 17.39
CA LEU A 124 19.85 15.87 16.82
C LEU A 124 18.80 15.76 17.93
N THR A 125 17.66 16.41 17.76
CA THR A 125 16.48 16.17 18.60
C THR A 125 15.47 15.34 17.85
N VAL A 126 15.06 14.22 18.46
CA VAL A 126 13.99 13.35 17.94
C VAL A 126 12.71 13.65 18.72
N TYR A 127 11.70 14.08 18.02
CA TYR A 127 10.36 14.26 18.55
C TYR A 127 9.48 13.08 18.15
N GLY A 128 8.43 12.84 18.95
CA GLY A 128 7.41 11.87 18.59
C GLY A 128 6.19 11.97 19.46
N ALA A 129 5.09 11.45 18.95
CA ALA A 129 3.82 11.33 19.67
C ALA A 129 3.16 10.00 19.31
N ALA A 130 2.34 9.48 20.20
CA ALA A 130 1.66 8.20 20.04
C ALA A 130 0.15 8.38 19.88
N PHE A 131 -0.47 7.52 19.09
CA PHE A 131 -1.88 7.25 19.28
C PHE A 131 -2.11 6.57 20.63
N THR A 132 -3.13 7.00 21.35
CA THR A 132 -3.55 6.45 22.64
C THR A 132 -4.96 5.87 22.60
N ALA A 133 -5.60 5.96 21.44
CA ALA A 133 -6.88 5.40 21.07
C ALA A 133 -6.92 5.07 19.57
N PRO A 134 -7.89 4.27 19.09
CA PRO A 134 -8.03 3.99 17.65
C PRO A 134 -8.25 5.23 16.77
N HIS A 135 -8.76 6.31 17.39
CA HIS A 135 -8.98 7.60 16.75
C HIS A 135 -8.37 8.69 17.63
N ASP A 136 -7.54 9.50 17.04
CA ASP A 136 -6.88 10.59 17.74
C ASP A 136 -6.94 11.90 16.94
N ALA A 137 -6.97 13.03 17.68
CA ALA A 137 -6.94 14.38 17.12
C ALA A 137 -5.54 14.69 16.53
N PRO A 138 -5.37 15.83 15.84
CA PRO A 138 -4.08 16.24 15.30
C PRO A 138 -2.97 16.22 16.36
N LEU A 139 -1.88 15.49 16.07
CA LEU A 139 -0.75 15.31 17.01
C LEU A 139 0.27 16.44 16.93
N LEU A 140 0.20 17.28 15.89
CA LEU A 140 1.10 18.43 15.68
C LEU A 140 0.45 19.77 16.01
N GLU A 141 -0.75 19.80 16.56
CA GLU A 141 -1.41 21.08 16.85
C GLU A 141 -0.59 21.95 17.80
N GLY A 142 -0.20 23.16 17.33
CA GLY A 142 0.61 24.08 18.09
C GLY A 142 2.07 23.66 18.31
N PHE A 143 2.55 22.61 17.65
CA PHE A 143 3.92 22.13 17.79
C PHE A 143 4.90 22.98 16.97
N HIS A 144 6.01 23.35 17.62
CA HIS A 144 7.18 23.95 17.00
C HIS A 144 8.46 23.32 17.54
N ALA A 145 9.34 22.89 16.64
CA ALA A 145 10.63 22.32 17.02
C ALA A 145 11.56 23.38 17.64
N GLY A 146 12.37 22.97 18.59
CA GLY A 146 13.45 23.80 19.11
C GLY A 146 14.57 24.01 18.06
N PRO A 147 15.55 24.89 18.37
CA PRO A 147 16.64 25.20 17.44
C PRO A 147 17.54 23.98 17.17
N GLY A 148 18.11 23.92 15.97
CA GLY A 148 19.02 22.88 15.50
C GLY A 148 18.33 21.77 14.66
N LEU A 149 19.10 20.74 14.32
CA LEU A 149 18.56 19.61 13.55
C LEU A 149 17.53 18.84 14.37
N SER A 150 16.40 18.61 13.76
CA SER A 150 15.28 17.92 14.42
C SER A 150 14.50 17.05 13.46
N VAL A 151 14.04 15.91 13.96
CA VAL A 151 13.16 15.01 13.23
C VAL A 151 11.98 14.65 14.12
N MET A 152 10.85 14.33 13.52
CA MET A 152 9.69 13.86 14.26
C MET A 152 9.15 12.57 13.63
N THR A 153 8.80 11.59 14.46
CA THR A 153 8.09 10.40 14.03
C THR A 153 6.71 10.38 14.66
N VAL A 154 5.68 10.30 13.81
CA VAL A 154 4.28 10.20 14.22
C VAL A 154 3.52 9.37 13.19
N HIS A 155 2.46 8.73 13.64
CA HIS A 155 1.49 8.12 12.75
C HIS A 155 0.41 9.15 12.42
N GLY A 156 0.05 9.31 11.14
CA GLY A 156 -0.96 10.28 10.74
C GLY A 156 -0.91 10.64 9.26
N GLU A 157 -1.93 11.36 8.83
CA GLU A 157 -2.16 11.70 7.44
C GLU A 157 -1.85 13.17 7.16
N LEU A 158 -1.03 13.42 6.13
CA LEU A 158 -0.82 14.80 5.62
C LEU A 158 -2.04 15.20 4.78
N THR A 159 -2.98 15.90 5.39
CA THR A 159 -4.26 16.28 4.77
C THR A 159 -4.71 17.67 5.21
N ALA A 160 -5.39 18.40 4.32
CA ALA A 160 -6.01 19.69 4.64
C ALA A 160 -7.41 19.55 5.27
N THR A 161 -7.97 18.33 5.30
CA THR A 161 -9.29 18.06 5.83
C THR A 161 -9.22 17.55 7.28
N SER A 162 -10.29 17.75 8.03
CA SER A 162 -10.43 17.09 9.33
C SER A 162 -10.57 15.58 9.14
N GLY A 163 -9.91 14.80 10.02
CA GLY A 163 -9.92 13.36 9.99
C GLY A 163 -9.90 12.78 11.39
N LEU A 164 -10.02 11.44 11.47
CA LEU A 164 -10.02 10.70 12.73
C LEU A 164 -8.65 10.09 13.06
N TYR A 165 -7.72 10.11 12.09
CA TYR A 165 -6.45 9.39 12.19
C TYR A 165 -5.25 10.34 12.17
N GLY A 166 -5.17 11.24 13.16
CA GLY A 166 -4.06 12.16 13.32
C GLY A 166 -3.84 13.06 12.09
N PRO A 167 -4.88 13.80 11.61
CA PRO A 167 -4.73 14.66 10.44
C PRO A 167 -3.69 15.75 10.71
N ILE A 168 -2.78 15.95 9.76
CA ILE A 168 -1.72 16.96 9.83
C ILE A 168 -1.94 17.91 8.65
N PRO A 169 -2.47 19.13 8.88
CA PRO A 169 -2.55 20.13 7.85
C PRO A 169 -1.16 20.48 7.29
N PRO A 170 -1.01 20.63 5.96
CA PRO A 170 0.26 20.99 5.34
C PRO A 170 0.90 22.24 5.96
N GLN A 171 0.11 23.22 6.36
CA GLN A 171 0.58 24.42 7.03
C GLN A 171 1.22 24.13 8.39
N GLN A 172 0.64 23.23 9.20
CA GLN A 172 1.25 22.82 10.48
C GLN A 172 2.58 22.12 10.29
N ALA A 173 2.68 21.26 9.26
CA ALA A 173 3.94 20.63 8.90
C ALA A 173 4.99 21.68 8.50
N GLU A 174 4.63 22.65 7.67
CA GLU A 174 5.48 23.75 7.24
C GLU A 174 5.97 24.61 8.42
N GLU A 175 5.08 24.98 9.32
CA GLU A 175 5.36 25.83 10.50
C GLU A 175 6.06 25.08 11.63
N SER A 176 6.16 23.75 11.57
CA SER A 176 6.74 22.92 12.64
C SER A 176 8.22 23.19 12.92
N GLY A 177 8.96 23.74 11.94
CA GLY A 177 10.40 23.98 12.06
C GLY A 177 11.26 22.72 12.07
N LEU A 178 10.70 21.56 11.74
CA LEU A 178 11.41 20.28 11.65
C LEU A 178 12.31 20.23 10.41
N SER A 179 13.41 19.50 10.52
CA SER A 179 14.22 19.13 9.34
C SER A 179 13.60 17.98 8.55
N TYR A 180 12.99 17.01 9.26
CA TYR A 180 12.29 15.88 8.67
C TYR A 180 11.09 15.46 9.51
N LEU A 181 9.93 15.28 8.87
CA LEU A 181 8.72 14.73 9.46
C LEU A 181 8.48 13.33 8.89
N ALA A 182 8.61 12.33 9.74
CA ALA A 182 8.39 10.91 9.42
C ALA A 182 6.95 10.51 9.73
N LEU A 183 6.17 10.18 8.69
CA LEU A 183 4.77 9.78 8.76
C LEU A 183 4.57 8.30 8.46
N GLY A 184 3.47 7.74 8.96
CA GLY A 184 2.87 6.46 8.55
C GLY A 184 1.40 6.66 8.18
N HIS A 185 0.58 5.61 8.25
CA HIS A 185 -0.85 5.55 8.01
C HIS A 185 -1.25 5.40 6.54
N ILE A 186 -0.69 6.16 5.63
CA ILE A 186 -1.00 6.05 4.20
C ILE A 186 -0.09 5.00 3.57
N HIS A 187 -0.66 3.88 3.10
CA HIS A 187 0.13 2.75 2.57
C HIS A 187 0.77 3.03 1.20
N ARG A 188 0.50 4.19 0.62
CA ARG A 188 1.18 4.71 -0.57
C ARG A 188 2.29 5.68 -0.19
N GLY A 189 3.54 5.32 -0.47
CA GLY A 189 4.70 6.15 -0.15
C GLY A 189 4.72 7.48 -0.90
N PHE A 190 5.24 8.51 -0.22
CA PHE A 190 5.52 9.82 -0.82
C PHE A 190 6.65 10.54 -0.08
N VAL A 191 7.27 11.50 -0.76
CA VAL A 191 8.17 12.50 -0.17
C VAL A 191 7.78 13.86 -0.71
N LYS A 192 7.62 14.85 0.18
CA LYS A 192 7.26 16.23 -0.15
C LYS A 192 8.12 17.20 0.65
N THR A 193 8.33 18.40 0.14
CA THR A 193 8.95 19.51 0.89
C THR A 193 7.93 20.62 1.06
N LEU A 194 7.71 21.07 2.28
CA LEU A 194 6.76 22.10 2.68
C LEU A 194 7.52 23.14 3.50
N GLY A 195 7.66 24.38 3.01
CA GLY A 195 8.29 25.48 3.74
C GLY A 195 9.70 25.18 4.29
N GLY A 196 10.45 24.29 3.64
CA GLY A 196 11.77 23.85 4.14
C GLY A 196 11.75 22.56 4.95
N VAL A 197 10.59 22.09 5.40
CA VAL A 197 10.42 20.79 6.07
C VAL A 197 10.28 19.68 5.04
N THR A 198 11.12 18.65 5.13
CA THR A 198 10.94 17.45 4.32
C THR A 198 9.99 16.48 5.04
N VAL A 199 8.89 16.13 4.39
CA VAL A 199 7.90 15.19 4.89
C VAL A 199 7.99 13.90 4.10
N GLY A 200 8.20 12.78 4.77
CA GLY A 200 8.27 11.46 4.17
C GLY A 200 7.26 10.49 4.78
N ASN A 201 6.64 9.70 3.92
CA ASN A 201 5.87 8.52 4.28
C ASN A 201 6.39 7.36 3.42
N PRO A 202 6.90 6.27 4.00
CA PRO A 202 7.41 5.12 3.23
C PRO A 202 6.30 4.32 2.55
N GLY A 203 5.05 4.47 2.99
CA GLY A 203 3.98 3.52 2.73
C GLY A 203 4.13 2.27 3.59
N CYS A 204 3.36 1.23 3.30
CA CYS A 204 3.50 -0.04 4.00
C CYS A 204 4.83 -0.74 3.61
N ALA A 205 5.43 -1.44 4.57
CA ALA A 205 6.71 -2.15 4.34
C ALA A 205 6.55 -3.38 3.43
N MET A 206 5.34 -3.94 3.33
CA MET A 206 4.96 -5.04 2.46
C MET A 206 3.49 -4.90 2.05
N GLY A 207 3.18 -5.01 0.76
CA GLY A 207 1.80 -5.02 0.28
C GLY A 207 0.99 -6.21 0.80
N ARG A 208 -0.27 -6.00 1.14
CA ARG A 208 -1.18 -7.01 1.70
C ARG A 208 -2.28 -7.43 0.73
N GLY A 209 -2.49 -6.65 -0.32
CA GLY A 209 -3.49 -6.90 -1.35
C GLY A 209 -3.20 -6.17 -2.66
N PHE A 210 -4.11 -6.30 -3.63
CA PHE A 210 -4.00 -5.65 -4.93
C PHE A 210 -4.31 -4.14 -4.92
N ASP A 211 -4.73 -3.61 -3.81
CA ASP A 211 -4.83 -2.17 -3.50
C ASP A 211 -3.48 -1.57 -3.08
N GLU A 212 -2.52 -2.42 -2.69
CA GLU A 212 -1.18 -2.04 -2.25
C GLU A 212 -0.09 -2.53 -3.23
N THR A 213 -0.28 -2.28 -4.51
CA THR A 213 0.62 -2.74 -5.58
C THR A 213 2.00 -2.09 -5.58
N GLY A 214 2.93 -2.69 -6.31
CA GLY A 214 4.27 -2.18 -6.56
C GLY A 214 5.27 -2.48 -5.44
N GLU A 215 6.49 -1.97 -5.63
CA GLU A 215 7.59 -2.17 -4.70
C GLU A 215 7.35 -1.44 -3.38
N LYS A 216 7.61 -2.12 -2.28
CA LYS A 216 7.40 -1.65 -0.91
C LYS A 216 8.72 -1.68 -0.14
N GLY A 217 8.79 -0.87 0.94
CA GLY A 217 10.03 -0.82 1.70
C GLY A 217 10.07 0.27 2.76
N ALA A 218 11.21 0.94 2.84
CA ALA A 218 11.51 2.00 3.78
C ALA A 218 12.08 3.23 3.05
N LEU A 219 12.32 4.32 3.77
CA LEU A 219 13.02 5.51 3.28
C LEU A 219 14.37 5.65 4.00
N CYS A 220 15.44 5.81 3.25
CA CYS A 220 16.72 6.26 3.78
C CYS A 220 16.77 7.78 3.71
N VAL A 221 16.94 8.39 4.87
CA VAL A 221 17.03 9.84 5.04
C VAL A 221 18.45 10.22 5.41
N GLU A 222 19.10 11.07 4.62
CA GLU A 222 20.40 11.65 4.88
C GLU A 222 20.19 13.12 5.26
N LEU A 223 20.51 13.44 6.52
CA LEU A 223 20.26 14.75 7.13
C LEU A 223 21.55 15.41 7.57
N ASP A 224 21.74 16.67 7.21
CA ASP A 224 22.79 17.55 7.74
C ASP A 224 22.31 19.02 7.70
N GLU A 225 23.18 19.96 8.07
CA GLU A 225 22.88 21.42 8.06
C GLU A 225 22.57 21.94 6.64
N GLY A 226 22.99 21.23 5.60
CA GLY A 226 22.71 21.57 4.20
C GLY A 226 21.36 21.08 3.71
N GLY A 227 20.62 20.31 4.51
CA GLY A 227 19.28 19.86 4.20
C GLY A 227 19.04 18.36 4.37
N CYS A 228 17.95 17.90 3.76
CA CYS A 228 17.46 16.53 3.86
C CYS A 228 17.36 15.88 2.47
N ARG A 229 17.96 14.71 2.30
CA ARG A 229 17.84 13.87 1.09
C ARG A 229 17.19 12.56 1.44
N VAL A 230 16.21 12.15 0.65
CA VAL A 230 15.42 10.92 0.90
C VAL A 230 15.49 10.01 -0.32
N LYS A 231 15.73 8.72 -0.08
CA LYS A 231 15.77 7.68 -1.11
C LYS A 231 14.96 6.47 -0.66
N PRO A 232 14.21 5.80 -1.56
CA PRO A 232 13.56 4.55 -1.23
C PRO A 232 14.57 3.43 -0.99
N VAL A 233 14.23 2.53 -0.07
CA VAL A 233 15.02 1.33 0.26
C VAL A 233 14.08 0.12 0.16
N PRO A 234 14.12 -0.64 -0.93
CA PRO A 234 13.34 -1.85 -1.08
C PRO A 234 13.69 -2.88 0.01
N LEU A 235 12.69 -3.52 0.57
CA LEU A 235 12.88 -4.58 1.57
C LEU A 235 12.69 -5.99 1.00
N GLY A 236 12.59 -6.11 -0.34
CA GLY A 236 12.57 -7.37 -1.05
C GLY A 236 11.36 -8.26 -0.73
N ALA A 237 10.23 -7.67 -0.36
CA ALA A 237 8.97 -8.38 -0.27
C ALA A 237 8.43 -8.69 -1.67
N ARG A 238 7.71 -9.81 -1.82
CA ARG A 238 6.97 -10.05 -3.04
C ARG A 238 5.88 -8.97 -3.21
N GLN A 239 5.84 -8.36 -4.38
CA GLN A 239 4.88 -7.31 -4.68
C GLN A 239 3.60 -7.86 -5.32
N TYR A 240 2.50 -7.16 -5.11
CA TYR A 240 1.28 -7.34 -5.87
C TYR A 240 1.36 -6.55 -7.17
N SER A 241 0.96 -7.19 -8.28
CA SER A 241 0.96 -6.57 -9.61
C SER A 241 -0.34 -6.89 -10.36
N VAL A 242 -0.89 -5.90 -11.04
CA VAL A 242 -2.10 -6.05 -11.87
C VAL A 242 -1.72 -5.87 -13.33
N TYR A 243 -2.04 -6.86 -14.15
CA TYR A 243 -1.81 -6.87 -15.59
C TYR A 243 -3.13 -6.90 -16.33
N THR A 244 -3.50 -5.80 -16.97
CA THR A 244 -4.70 -5.71 -17.79
C THR A 244 -4.40 -6.13 -19.22
N VAL A 245 -5.14 -7.11 -19.73
CA VAL A 245 -4.92 -7.73 -21.04
C VAL A 245 -6.16 -7.56 -21.90
N ASN A 246 -6.09 -6.72 -22.93
CA ASN A 246 -7.15 -6.61 -23.93
C ASN A 246 -7.03 -7.74 -24.96
N VAL A 247 -8.04 -8.60 -25.01
CA VAL A 247 -8.08 -9.81 -25.87
C VAL A 247 -8.89 -9.66 -27.14
N THR A 248 -9.45 -8.48 -27.41
CA THR A 248 -10.25 -8.26 -28.63
C THR A 248 -9.47 -8.64 -29.89
N GLY A 249 -9.97 -9.62 -30.65
CA GLY A 249 -9.35 -10.12 -31.89
C GLY A 249 -8.00 -10.83 -31.69
N LYS A 250 -7.68 -11.27 -30.47
CA LYS A 250 -6.42 -11.95 -30.13
C LYS A 250 -6.71 -13.31 -29.48
N ASP A 251 -5.74 -14.21 -29.56
CA ASP A 251 -5.71 -15.39 -28.70
C ASP A 251 -5.45 -14.95 -27.26
N PRO A 252 -6.36 -15.22 -26.29
CA PRO A 252 -6.26 -14.73 -24.93
C PRO A 252 -4.98 -15.22 -24.20
N LEU A 253 -4.56 -16.47 -24.44
CA LEU A 253 -3.36 -17.02 -23.84
C LEU A 253 -2.11 -16.34 -24.35
N ALA A 254 -1.97 -16.20 -25.67
CA ALA A 254 -0.84 -15.52 -26.27
C ALA A 254 -0.74 -14.05 -25.82
N ALA A 255 -1.89 -13.35 -25.73
CA ALA A 255 -1.96 -11.97 -25.28
C ALA A 255 -1.52 -11.84 -23.80
N ALA A 256 -1.99 -12.73 -22.94
CA ALA A 256 -1.62 -12.74 -21.53
C ALA A 256 -0.14 -13.06 -21.31
N LEU A 257 0.40 -14.07 -21.99
CA LEU A 257 1.82 -14.42 -21.92
C LEU A 257 2.73 -13.30 -22.42
N ALA A 258 2.30 -12.54 -23.42
CA ALA A 258 3.04 -11.38 -23.95
C ALA A 258 3.00 -10.17 -22.99
N ALA A 259 1.93 -10.04 -22.20
CA ALA A 259 1.77 -8.95 -21.24
C ALA A 259 2.55 -9.18 -19.92
N LEU A 260 2.84 -10.43 -19.58
CA LEU A 260 3.54 -10.80 -18.33
C LEU A 260 5.07 -10.66 -18.49
N PRO A 261 5.72 -9.75 -17.75
CA PRO A 261 7.19 -9.64 -17.78
C PRO A 261 7.83 -10.85 -17.07
N GLU A 262 9.12 -11.06 -17.28
CA GLU A 262 9.85 -12.18 -16.66
C GLU A 262 9.78 -12.16 -15.13
N LYS A 263 9.79 -10.98 -14.51
CA LYS A 263 9.67 -10.79 -13.07
C LYS A 263 8.32 -11.23 -12.48
N ALA A 264 7.26 -11.38 -13.28
CA ALA A 264 5.95 -11.81 -12.83
C ALA A 264 5.97 -13.17 -12.10
N LYS A 265 6.95 -14.02 -12.39
CA LYS A 265 7.17 -15.30 -11.67
C LYS A 265 7.47 -15.13 -10.17
N GLU A 266 7.97 -13.96 -9.77
CA GLU A 266 8.33 -13.64 -8.38
C GLU A 266 7.27 -12.76 -7.69
N GLU A 267 6.26 -12.32 -8.44
CA GLU A 267 5.19 -11.44 -7.98
C GLU A 267 3.92 -12.24 -7.60
N ILE A 268 2.98 -11.56 -6.97
CA ILE A 268 1.61 -12.01 -6.79
C ILE A 268 0.79 -11.25 -7.82
N CYS A 269 0.30 -11.95 -8.84
CA CYS A 269 -0.26 -11.34 -10.03
C CYS A 269 -1.77 -11.47 -10.11
N ARG A 270 -2.43 -10.38 -10.46
CA ARG A 270 -3.81 -10.38 -10.96
C ARG A 270 -3.77 -10.10 -12.46
N VAL A 271 -4.31 -11.02 -13.25
CA VAL A 271 -4.50 -10.83 -14.69
C VAL A 271 -5.95 -10.49 -14.95
N VAL A 272 -6.20 -9.30 -15.44
CA VAL A 272 -7.54 -8.80 -15.77
C VAL A 272 -7.72 -8.86 -17.28
N PHE A 273 -8.57 -9.77 -17.74
CA PHE A 273 -8.94 -9.85 -19.15
C PHE A 273 -10.02 -8.83 -19.47
N THR A 274 -9.81 -8.06 -20.52
CA THR A 274 -10.75 -7.01 -20.99
C THR A 274 -10.97 -7.12 -22.50
N GLY A 275 -11.95 -6.40 -23.01
CA GLY A 275 -12.31 -6.41 -24.43
C GLY A 275 -13.35 -7.46 -24.75
N THR A 276 -13.34 -8.02 -25.99
CA THR A 276 -14.28 -9.05 -26.42
C THR A 276 -13.59 -10.39 -26.59
N ALA A 277 -14.24 -11.46 -26.14
CA ALA A 277 -13.76 -12.83 -26.25
C ALA A 277 -14.89 -13.77 -26.65
N ALA A 278 -14.58 -14.81 -27.42
CA ALA A 278 -15.55 -15.85 -27.81
C ALA A 278 -16.00 -16.70 -26.63
N ALA A 279 -15.14 -16.86 -25.62
CA ALA A 279 -15.41 -17.59 -24.38
C ALA A 279 -14.58 -16.99 -23.21
N PRO A 280 -15.03 -17.17 -21.95
CA PRO A 280 -14.24 -16.80 -20.78
C PRO A 280 -12.95 -17.62 -20.69
N PRO A 281 -11.96 -17.16 -19.89
CA PRO A 281 -10.73 -17.90 -19.63
C PRO A 281 -11.01 -19.32 -19.13
N ASP A 282 -10.50 -20.32 -19.86
CA ASP A 282 -10.70 -21.73 -19.54
C ASP A 282 -9.59 -22.30 -18.63
N ALA A 283 -9.79 -23.53 -18.15
CA ALA A 283 -8.83 -24.23 -17.29
C ALA A 283 -7.46 -24.43 -17.96
N ARG A 284 -7.39 -24.53 -19.29
CA ARG A 284 -6.14 -24.70 -20.03
C ARG A 284 -5.32 -23.39 -20.01
N LEU A 285 -6.00 -22.27 -20.24
CA LEU A 285 -5.38 -20.93 -20.15
C LEU A 285 -4.87 -20.68 -18.73
N ILE A 286 -5.71 -20.96 -17.72
CA ILE A 286 -5.34 -20.79 -16.31
C ILE A 286 -4.08 -21.59 -15.98
N ALA A 287 -4.05 -22.90 -16.30
CA ALA A 287 -2.90 -23.77 -16.03
C ALA A 287 -1.62 -23.27 -16.73
N ALA A 288 -1.72 -22.79 -17.97
CA ALA A 288 -0.56 -22.26 -18.68
C ALA A 288 0.00 -20.95 -18.06
N LEU A 289 -0.87 -20.12 -17.46
CA LEU A 289 -0.43 -18.93 -16.74
C LEU A 289 0.16 -19.28 -15.35
N GLU A 290 -0.37 -20.28 -14.66
CA GLU A 290 0.15 -20.77 -13.37
C GLU A 290 1.56 -21.37 -13.51
N GLU A 291 1.96 -21.84 -14.69
CA GLU A 291 3.36 -22.22 -14.96
C GLU A 291 4.31 -21.03 -15.01
N LYS A 292 3.81 -19.83 -15.33
CA LYS A 292 4.59 -18.58 -15.44
C LYS A 292 4.55 -17.73 -14.18
N VAL A 293 3.50 -17.84 -13.38
CA VAL A 293 3.24 -17.00 -12.22
C VAL A 293 2.90 -17.89 -11.03
N ARG A 294 3.64 -17.76 -9.95
CA ARG A 294 3.48 -18.61 -8.77
C ARG A 294 2.15 -18.41 -8.04
N ASP A 295 1.74 -17.17 -7.88
CA ASP A 295 0.49 -16.78 -7.22
C ASP A 295 -0.33 -15.94 -8.19
N LEU A 296 -1.35 -16.56 -8.80
CA LEU A 296 -2.18 -16.00 -9.87
C LEU A 296 -3.62 -15.84 -9.41
N GLU A 297 -4.17 -14.67 -9.69
CA GLU A 297 -5.61 -14.40 -9.66
C GLU A 297 -6.05 -13.96 -11.06
N ILE A 298 -7.14 -14.50 -11.54
CA ILE A 298 -7.72 -14.13 -12.84
C ILE A 298 -9.04 -13.42 -12.60
N VAL A 299 -9.20 -12.28 -13.25
CA VAL A 299 -10.43 -11.50 -13.28
C VAL A 299 -10.87 -11.39 -14.74
N ASP A 300 -12.05 -11.91 -15.04
CA ASP A 300 -12.65 -11.82 -16.38
C ASP A 300 -13.63 -10.65 -16.45
N GLN A 301 -13.24 -9.63 -17.20
CA GLN A 301 -14.05 -8.47 -17.56
C GLN A 301 -14.30 -8.44 -19.06
N THR A 302 -14.16 -9.58 -19.75
CA THR A 302 -14.43 -9.63 -21.18
C THR A 302 -15.93 -9.58 -21.44
N LEU A 303 -16.27 -8.96 -22.56
CA LEU A 303 -17.61 -9.02 -23.13
C LEU A 303 -17.64 -10.15 -24.17
N PRO A 304 -18.77 -10.85 -24.34
CA PRO A 304 -18.87 -11.86 -25.37
C PRO A 304 -18.63 -11.24 -26.75
N GLU A 305 -17.93 -12.00 -27.59
CA GLU A 305 -17.84 -11.71 -29.03
C GLU A 305 -19.20 -12.05 -29.65
N LEU A 306 -20.15 -11.13 -29.53
CA LEU A 306 -21.44 -11.25 -30.15
C LEU A 306 -21.34 -10.73 -31.58
N GLU A 307 -21.91 -11.44 -32.54
CA GLU A 307 -22.45 -10.77 -33.73
C GLU A 307 -23.49 -9.76 -33.20
N LEU A 308 -23.03 -8.53 -32.96
CA LEU A 308 -23.78 -7.52 -32.20
C LEU A 308 -25.21 -7.35 -32.67
N TRP A 309 -25.43 -7.67 -33.93
CA TRP A 309 -26.72 -7.52 -34.61
C TRP A 309 -27.40 -8.88 -34.91
N ALA A 310 -26.92 -9.97 -34.34
CA ALA A 310 -27.62 -11.25 -34.41
C ALA A 310 -28.93 -11.20 -33.58
N GLY A 311 -30.05 -11.63 -34.19
CA GLY A 311 -31.36 -11.60 -33.53
C GLY A 311 -32.19 -10.34 -33.80
N LEU A 312 -31.83 -9.50 -34.77
CA LEU A 312 -32.64 -8.34 -35.22
C LEU A 312 -34.08 -8.75 -35.62
N GLU A 313 -34.24 -9.94 -36.16
CA GLU A 313 -35.54 -10.47 -36.62
C GLU A 313 -36.35 -11.19 -35.49
N GLU A 314 -35.78 -11.31 -34.30
CA GLU A 314 -36.48 -11.95 -33.18
C GLU A 314 -37.67 -11.10 -32.68
N ASP A 315 -38.81 -11.79 -32.47
CA ASP A 315 -39.97 -11.18 -31.82
C ASP A 315 -39.84 -11.29 -30.28
N SER A 316 -38.81 -10.62 -29.75
CA SER A 316 -38.43 -10.65 -28.35
C SER A 316 -38.01 -9.25 -27.89
N LEU A 317 -37.92 -9.05 -26.56
CA LEU A 317 -37.37 -7.80 -25.99
C LEU A 317 -35.96 -7.52 -26.54
N LYS A 318 -35.14 -8.56 -26.67
CA LYS A 318 -33.80 -8.50 -27.27
C LYS A 318 -33.85 -7.99 -28.70
N GLY A 319 -34.73 -8.55 -29.55
CA GLY A 319 -34.88 -8.11 -30.95
C GLY A 319 -35.36 -6.66 -31.07
N VAL A 320 -36.31 -6.21 -30.23
CA VAL A 320 -36.76 -4.82 -30.18
C VAL A 320 -35.62 -3.90 -29.81
N PHE A 321 -34.86 -4.24 -28.77
CA PHE A 321 -33.69 -3.48 -28.34
C PHE A 321 -32.64 -3.40 -29.44
N LEU A 322 -32.28 -4.53 -30.07
CA LEU A 322 -31.28 -4.57 -31.13
C LEU A 322 -31.67 -3.71 -32.34
N ARG A 323 -32.94 -3.75 -32.79
CA ARG A 323 -33.41 -2.90 -33.87
C ARG A 323 -33.25 -1.40 -33.56
N ARG A 324 -33.55 -0.98 -32.31
CA ARG A 324 -33.36 0.41 -31.90
C ARG A 324 -31.89 0.82 -31.81
N MET A 325 -31.06 -0.02 -31.23
CA MET A 325 -29.63 0.25 -31.12
C MET A 325 -28.92 0.24 -32.48
N LYS A 326 -29.37 -0.62 -33.41
CA LYS A 326 -28.85 -0.65 -34.80
C LYS A 326 -29.13 0.66 -35.50
N ALA A 327 -30.34 1.21 -35.35
CA ALA A 327 -30.68 2.50 -35.90
C ALA A 327 -29.77 3.62 -35.36
N VAL A 328 -29.55 3.66 -34.05
CA VAL A 328 -28.65 4.61 -33.40
C VAL A 328 -27.21 4.45 -33.92
N TYR A 329 -26.73 3.21 -34.08
CA TYR A 329 -25.40 2.93 -34.60
C TYR A 329 -25.23 3.38 -36.08
N ASP A 330 -26.26 3.15 -36.90
CA ASP A 330 -26.20 3.49 -38.33
C ASP A 330 -26.27 5.02 -38.55
N GLU A 331 -27.02 5.74 -37.69
CA GLU A 331 -27.15 7.20 -37.74
C GLU A 331 -25.96 7.94 -37.09
N ALA A 332 -25.17 7.25 -36.24
CA ALA A 332 -24.04 7.83 -35.53
C ALA A 332 -22.88 8.20 -36.48
N ALA A 333 -22.17 9.28 -36.18
CA ALA A 333 -20.91 9.62 -36.81
C ALA A 333 -19.87 8.49 -36.63
N PRO A 334 -18.93 8.31 -37.58
CA PRO A 334 -17.96 7.22 -37.52
C PRO A 334 -17.22 7.13 -36.19
N GLU A 335 -16.90 8.25 -35.56
CA GLU A 335 -16.23 8.35 -34.24
C GLU A 335 -17.11 7.89 -33.09
N ASP A 336 -18.45 7.98 -33.19
CA ASP A 336 -19.41 7.62 -32.12
C ASP A 336 -19.91 6.17 -32.24
N ARG A 337 -19.73 5.53 -33.37
CA ARG A 337 -20.14 4.14 -33.61
C ARG A 337 -19.54 3.13 -32.60
N PRO A 338 -18.26 3.24 -32.20
CA PRO A 338 -17.70 2.35 -31.18
C PRO A 338 -18.44 2.45 -29.84
N THR A 339 -18.83 3.67 -29.44
CA THR A 339 -19.60 3.93 -28.19
C THR A 339 -21.01 3.33 -28.27
N ALA A 340 -21.72 3.50 -29.39
CA ALA A 340 -23.02 2.89 -29.61
C ALA A 340 -22.95 1.35 -29.59
N ALA A 341 -21.91 0.78 -30.21
CA ALA A 341 -21.67 -0.66 -30.20
C ALA A 341 -21.36 -1.19 -28.80
N ALA A 342 -20.56 -0.47 -28.02
CA ALA A 342 -20.24 -0.82 -26.64
C ALA A 342 -21.48 -0.81 -25.74
N ALA A 343 -22.32 0.23 -25.86
CA ALA A 343 -23.60 0.34 -25.14
C ALA A 343 -24.54 -0.82 -25.46
N ALA A 344 -24.63 -1.21 -26.75
CA ALA A 344 -25.44 -2.33 -27.16
C ALA A 344 -24.93 -3.66 -26.58
N ARG A 345 -23.61 -3.92 -26.58
CA ARG A 345 -22.99 -5.12 -25.99
C ARG A 345 -23.23 -5.18 -24.49
N LEU A 346 -23.00 -4.06 -23.79
CA LEU A 346 -23.22 -3.98 -22.34
C LEU A 346 -24.65 -4.36 -21.96
N THR A 347 -25.63 -3.77 -22.65
CA THR A 347 -27.05 -4.03 -22.38
C THR A 347 -27.42 -5.49 -22.70
N LEU A 348 -26.89 -6.07 -23.78
CA LEU A 348 -27.10 -7.48 -24.09
C LEU A 348 -26.52 -8.40 -23.00
N SER A 349 -25.35 -8.09 -22.50
CA SER A 349 -24.73 -8.85 -21.38
C SER A 349 -25.61 -8.83 -20.12
N LEU A 350 -26.16 -7.66 -19.78
CA LEU A 350 -27.10 -7.51 -18.66
C LEU A 350 -28.41 -8.29 -18.89
N MET A 351 -28.96 -8.28 -20.11
CA MET A 351 -30.13 -9.06 -20.47
C MET A 351 -29.91 -10.57 -20.36
N GLU A 352 -28.66 -11.02 -20.53
CA GLU A 352 -28.25 -12.43 -20.38
C GLU A 352 -27.86 -12.79 -18.93
N GLY A 353 -28.05 -11.85 -17.98
CA GLY A 353 -27.78 -12.07 -16.56
C GLY A 353 -26.29 -12.10 -16.18
N ARG A 354 -25.42 -11.51 -17.00
CA ARG A 354 -24.00 -11.42 -16.72
C ARG A 354 -23.70 -10.20 -15.84
N GLU A 355 -22.86 -10.38 -14.83
CA GLU A 355 -22.34 -9.24 -14.04
C GLU A 355 -21.41 -8.41 -14.91
N VAL A 356 -21.65 -7.10 -14.91
CA VAL A 356 -20.79 -6.12 -15.57
C VAL A 356 -20.12 -5.33 -14.46
N ALA A 357 -18.78 -5.35 -14.44
CA ALA A 357 -18.03 -4.54 -13.49
C ALA A 357 -18.30 -3.06 -13.74
N GLU A 358 -18.64 -2.31 -12.70
CA GLU A 358 -18.64 -0.85 -12.73
C GLU A 358 -17.19 -0.36 -12.87
N GLU A 359 -16.93 0.54 -13.84
CA GLU A 359 -15.66 1.23 -13.99
C GLU A 359 -15.44 2.26 -12.88
#